data_ba1c44ef0fc1ff4aeadb257aafaa1a54
#
_entry.id   ba1c44ef0fc1ff4aeadb257aafaa1a54
#
_cell.length_a   1.000
_cell.length_b   1.000
_cell.length_c   1.000
_cell.angle_alpha   90.00
_cell.angle_beta   90.00
_cell.angle_gamma   90.00
#
_symmetry.space_group_name_H-M   'P 1'
#
loop_
_entity.id
_entity.type
_entity.pdbx_description
1 polymer ?
#
loop_
_entity_poly.entity_id
_entity_poly.type
_entity_poly.pdbx_seq_one_letter_code
_entity_poly.pdbx_strand_id
1 'polypeptide(L)'
;KLETTSNGVTMTAEQVFINQTDDGASEDPQLILQRISSTPADNDLLGSILFRGRDDNGSTVNYAKISSQIADATDGTEDGYLILQASEAGTFNVTHARFGAGEITFFKDTTFQDNVRAKFGNADDLQIYHDGSGSYISETGTGVLYINSTPGGWIRVGSGNETSAFFKGNGAVELYYDDAKKFETTADGINVISSNDGGPIIELVSDDPADVGDYSTEGTIRFTAENSASESTEYA
;
A
#
# COMPACT_ATOMS: atom_id res chain seq x y z
N LYS A 1 13.85 17.47 -42.83
CA LYS A 1 14.01 16.59 -44.01
C LYS A 1 13.30 15.30 -43.75
N LEU A 2 12.51 14.83 -44.72
CA LEU A 2 11.87 13.53 -44.73
C LEU A 2 12.67 12.62 -45.65
N GLU A 3 13.11 11.46 -45.14
CA GLU A 3 13.78 10.42 -45.93
C GLU A 3 13.05 9.12 -45.76
N THR A 4 12.80 8.42 -46.88
CA THR A 4 12.22 7.08 -46.90
C THR A 4 13.32 6.05 -47.19
N THR A 5 13.34 4.97 -46.42
CA THR A 5 14.22 3.84 -46.63
C THR A 5 13.39 2.56 -46.78
N SER A 6 13.99 1.46 -47.17
CA SER A 6 13.30 0.14 -47.25
C SER A 6 12.73 -0.30 -45.89
N ASN A 7 13.24 0.26 -44.78
CA ASN A 7 12.89 -0.11 -43.39
C ASN A 7 12.17 1.00 -42.61
N GLY A 8 11.80 2.12 -43.28
CA GLY A 8 11.08 3.18 -42.58
C GLY A 8 11.25 4.57 -43.17
N VAL A 9 10.76 5.54 -42.43
CA VAL A 9 10.83 6.97 -42.71
C VAL A 9 11.68 7.64 -41.65
N THR A 10 12.68 8.41 -42.07
CA THR A 10 13.50 9.20 -41.15
C THR A 10 13.16 10.66 -41.31
N MET A 11 12.82 11.34 -40.22
CA MET A 11 12.66 12.77 -40.13
C MET A 11 13.83 13.35 -39.34
N THR A 12 14.60 14.26 -39.97
CA THR A 12 15.69 14.97 -39.31
C THR A 12 15.26 16.42 -39.11
N ALA A 13 14.90 16.74 -37.88
CA ALA A 13 14.48 18.09 -37.50
C ALA A 13 14.75 18.30 -36.01
N GLU A 14 14.84 19.55 -35.59
CA GLU A 14 14.90 19.90 -34.16
C GLU A 14 13.57 19.58 -33.47
N GLN A 15 12.45 19.73 -34.20
CA GLN A 15 11.09 19.47 -33.67
C GLN A 15 10.23 18.85 -34.77
N VAL A 16 9.34 17.94 -34.36
CA VAL A 16 8.28 17.37 -35.21
C VAL A 16 6.96 17.75 -34.58
N PHE A 17 6.15 18.52 -35.32
CA PHE A 17 4.79 18.87 -34.92
C PHE A 17 3.78 17.96 -35.61
N ILE A 18 2.86 17.37 -34.86
CA ILE A 18 1.63 16.77 -35.36
C ILE A 18 0.53 17.71 -34.87
N ASN A 19 0.02 18.57 -35.78
CA ASN A 19 -0.89 19.64 -35.43
C ASN A 19 -2.16 19.56 -36.26
N GLN A 20 -3.30 19.74 -35.64
CA GLN A 20 -4.58 19.95 -36.25
C GLN A 20 -5.19 21.22 -35.69
N THR A 21 -5.82 22.02 -36.55
CA THR A 21 -6.59 23.19 -36.15
C THR A 21 -8.06 22.86 -36.29
N ASP A 22 -8.70 22.52 -35.18
CA ASP A 22 -10.12 22.20 -35.12
C ASP A 22 -10.70 22.67 -33.80
N ASP A 23 -11.96 23.13 -33.81
CA ASP A 23 -12.73 23.55 -32.65
C ASP A 23 -13.64 22.41 -32.11
N GLY A 24 -13.51 21.19 -32.65
CA GLY A 24 -14.27 20.00 -32.27
C GLY A 24 -13.81 19.39 -30.93
N ALA A 25 -14.63 18.49 -30.39
CA ALA A 25 -14.33 17.69 -29.18
C ALA A 25 -13.71 16.32 -29.52
N SER A 26 -13.14 16.16 -30.72
CA SER A 26 -12.52 14.92 -31.20
C SER A 26 -11.13 14.71 -30.61
N GLU A 27 -10.67 13.45 -30.50
CA GLU A 27 -9.30 13.10 -30.06
C GLU A 27 -8.26 13.32 -31.18
N ASP A 28 -8.19 14.52 -31.75
CA ASP A 28 -7.27 14.85 -32.84
C ASP A 28 -6.22 15.88 -32.38
N PRO A 29 -4.98 15.82 -32.90
CA PRO A 29 -4.40 14.83 -33.83
C PRO A 29 -3.99 13.52 -33.12
N GLN A 30 -4.02 12.40 -33.83
CA GLN A 30 -3.63 11.09 -33.34
C GLN A 30 -2.29 10.63 -33.92
N LEU A 31 -1.45 9.98 -33.09
CA LEU A 31 -0.33 9.15 -33.53
C LEU A 31 -0.73 7.67 -33.43
N ILE A 32 -1.02 7.03 -34.54
CA ILE A 32 -1.43 5.62 -34.58
C ILE A 32 -0.20 4.77 -34.86
N LEU A 33 0.15 3.89 -33.90
CA LEU A 33 1.13 2.82 -34.07
C LEU A 33 0.37 1.51 -34.21
N GLN A 34 0.22 1.03 -35.43
CA GLN A 34 -0.60 -0.16 -35.74
C GLN A 34 0.26 -1.32 -36.23
N ARG A 35 0.08 -2.50 -35.65
CA ARG A 35 0.55 -3.78 -36.20
C ARG A 35 -0.67 -4.57 -36.66
N ILE A 36 -0.64 -4.95 -37.95
CA ILE A 36 -1.65 -5.84 -38.54
C ILE A 36 -1.05 -7.25 -38.63
N SER A 37 -1.59 -8.19 -37.84
CA SER A 37 -1.21 -9.60 -37.85
C SER A 37 -2.35 -10.44 -38.40
N SER A 38 -2.06 -11.44 -39.20
CA SER A 38 -3.04 -12.45 -39.64
C SER A 38 -3.30 -13.50 -38.57
N THR A 39 -2.46 -13.56 -37.53
CA THR A 39 -2.51 -14.50 -36.40
C THR A 39 -2.18 -13.76 -35.14
N PRO A 40 -3.08 -12.85 -34.67
CA PRO A 40 -2.86 -12.17 -33.41
C PRO A 40 -2.88 -13.17 -32.24
N ALA A 41 -2.04 -12.98 -31.25
CA ALA A 41 -1.95 -13.86 -30.09
C ALA A 41 -1.65 -13.05 -28.81
N ASP A 42 -1.98 -13.63 -27.69
CA ASP A 42 -1.59 -13.10 -26.38
C ASP A 42 -0.09 -12.89 -26.31
N ASN A 43 0.31 -11.80 -25.66
CA ASN A 43 1.68 -11.33 -25.54
C ASN A 43 2.30 -10.74 -26.81
N ASP A 44 1.57 -10.61 -27.91
CA ASP A 44 2.02 -9.89 -29.10
C ASP A 44 2.28 -8.40 -28.78
N LEU A 45 3.45 -7.89 -29.18
CA LEU A 45 3.78 -6.47 -29.07
C LEU A 45 3.17 -5.71 -30.26
N LEU A 46 2.47 -4.61 -29.97
CA LEU A 46 1.76 -3.82 -31.00
C LEU A 46 2.64 -2.70 -31.55
N GLY A 47 3.25 -1.92 -30.69
CA GLY A 47 4.11 -0.81 -31.07
C GLY A 47 4.87 -0.27 -29.88
N SER A 48 5.82 0.65 -30.16
CA SER A 48 6.61 1.29 -29.08
C SER A 48 7.15 2.65 -29.49
N ILE A 49 7.32 3.50 -28.48
CA ILE A 49 8.10 4.73 -28.54
C ILE A 49 9.39 4.49 -27.77
N LEU A 50 10.54 4.70 -28.43
CA LEU A 50 11.86 4.47 -27.85
C LEU A 50 12.58 5.80 -27.63
N PHE A 51 13.10 6.00 -26.43
CA PHE A 51 13.99 7.10 -26.08
C PHE A 51 15.43 6.58 -26.09
N ARG A 52 16.23 7.07 -27.05
CA ARG A 52 17.61 6.63 -27.29
C ARG A 52 18.59 7.74 -27.04
N GLY A 53 19.73 7.36 -26.55
CA GLY A 53 20.89 8.24 -26.42
C GLY A 53 22.18 7.47 -26.74
N ARG A 54 23.31 8.10 -26.48
CA ARG A 54 24.63 7.44 -26.51
C ARG A 54 25.15 7.32 -25.09
N ASP A 55 25.87 6.20 -24.82
CA ASP A 55 26.66 6.07 -23.62
C ASP A 55 28.00 6.84 -23.75
N ASP A 56 28.83 6.80 -22.75
CA ASP A 56 30.13 7.44 -22.69
C ASP A 56 31.17 6.83 -23.66
N ASN A 57 30.93 5.59 -24.14
CA ASN A 57 31.69 4.94 -25.19
C ASN A 57 31.16 5.26 -26.60
N GLY A 58 30.09 6.02 -26.72
CA GLY A 58 29.46 6.40 -27.98
C GLY A 58 28.53 5.35 -28.58
N SER A 59 28.21 4.27 -27.85
CA SER A 59 27.25 3.25 -28.29
C SER A 59 25.82 3.74 -28.15
N THR A 60 24.94 3.36 -29.09
CA THR A 60 23.52 3.72 -29.01
C THR A 60 22.80 2.83 -28.00
N VAL A 61 22.14 3.45 -27.03
CA VAL A 61 21.43 2.79 -25.91
C VAL A 61 19.96 3.20 -25.90
N ASN A 62 19.07 2.27 -25.61
CA ASN A 62 17.67 2.55 -25.29
C ASN A 62 17.57 2.88 -23.82
N TYR A 63 17.30 4.13 -23.45
CA TYR A 63 17.18 4.55 -22.05
C TYR A 63 15.80 4.35 -21.48
N ALA A 64 14.74 4.58 -22.30
CA ALA A 64 13.36 4.33 -21.90
C ALA A 64 12.50 3.88 -23.08
N LYS A 65 11.39 3.23 -22.78
CA LYS A 65 10.43 2.75 -23.77
C LYS A 65 9.01 2.79 -23.21
N ILE A 66 8.09 3.25 -24.04
CA ILE A 66 6.65 3.08 -23.88
C ILE A 66 6.21 2.09 -24.92
N SER A 67 5.54 1.00 -24.55
CA SER A 67 5.08 -0.02 -25.50
C SER A 67 3.68 -0.52 -25.15
N SER A 68 3.00 -1.09 -26.15
CA SER A 68 1.73 -1.76 -25.96
C SER A 68 1.83 -3.23 -26.33
N GLN A 69 1.07 -4.07 -25.63
CA GLN A 69 1.03 -5.52 -25.76
C GLN A 69 -0.41 -6.01 -25.70
N ILE A 70 -0.74 -7.03 -26.45
CA ILE A 70 -2.00 -7.77 -26.33
C ILE A 70 -1.94 -8.59 -25.04
N ALA A 71 -2.92 -8.44 -24.16
CA ALA A 71 -3.07 -9.29 -22.98
C ALA A 71 -3.94 -10.49 -23.28
N ASP A 72 -5.06 -10.26 -23.98
CA ASP A 72 -5.98 -11.27 -24.50
C ASP A 72 -6.35 -10.89 -25.94
N ALA A 73 -6.16 -11.81 -26.88
CA ALA A 73 -6.48 -11.63 -28.28
C ALA A 73 -7.85 -12.22 -28.69
N THR A 74 -8.61 -12.76 -27.73
CA THR A 74 -9.88 -13.43 -27.97
C THR A 74 -10.96 -12.44 -28.39
N ASP A 75 -11.64 -12.67 -29.52
CA ASP A 75 -12.72 -11.82 -30.00
C ASP A 75 -13.85 -11.67 -28.97
N GLY A 76 -14.16 -10.41 -28.61
CA GLY A 76 -15.19 -10.04 -27.64
C GLY A 76 -14.68 -9.95 -26.17
N THR A 77 -13.41 -10.29 -25.91
CA THR A 77 -12.78 -10.17 -24.59
C THR A 77 -11.37 -9.58 -24.66
N GLU A 78 -11.09 -8.82 -25.74
CA GLU A 78 -9.77 -8.27 -26.01
C GLU A 78 -9.29 -7.36 -24.87
N ASP A 79 -8.11 -7.66 -24.36
CA ASP A 79 -7.42 -6.85 -23.36
C ASP A 79 -6.03 -6.42 -23.85
N GLY A 80 -5.56 -5.28 -23.35
CA GLY A 80 -4.25 -4.74 -23.69
C GLY A 80 -3.49 -4.19 -22.49
N TYR A 81 -2.18 -4.11 -22.66
CA TYR A 81 -1.28 -3.45 -21.71
C TYR A 81 -0.59 -2.24 -22.35
N LEU A 82 -0.50 -1.15 -21.57
CA LEU A 82 0.51 -0.11 -21.72
C LEU A 82 1.64 -0.42 -20.78
N ILE A 83 2.89 -0.49 -21.28
CA ILE A 83 4.05 -0.91 -20.52
C ILE A 83 5.09 0.21 -20.50
N LEU A 84 5.52 0.63 -19.32
CA LEU A 84 6.60 1.58 -19.11
C LEU A 84 7.87 0.84 -18.72
N GLN A 85 8.93 1.04 -19.49
CA GLN A 85 10.22 0.39 -19.30
C GLN A 85 11.34 1.42 -19.30
N ALA A 86 12.38 1.14 -18.51
CA ALA A 86 13.62 1.90 -18.54
C ALA A 86 14.84 0.96 -18.53
N SER A 87 16.02 1.51 -18.81
CA SER A 87 17.28 0.77 -18.59
C SER A 87 17.69 0.91 -17.14
N GLU A 88 18.17 -0.18 -16.57
CA GLU A 88 18.62 -0.26 -15.19
C GLU A 88 19.90 -1.08 -15.12
N ALA A 89 20.97 -0.49 -14.59
CA ALA A 89 22.28 -1.12 -14.42
C ALA A 89 22.78 -1.85 -15.68
N GLY A 90 22.62 -1.22 -16.85
CA GLY A 90 23.03 -1.79 -18.15
C GLY A 90 22.05 -2.80 -18.76
N THR A 91 20.97 -3.15 -18.07
CA THR A 91 19.91 -4.02 -18.59
C THR A 91 18.84 -3.17 -19.28
N PHE A 92 18.52 -3.48 -20.55
CA PHE A 92 17.52 -2.76 -21.34
C PHE A 92 16.11 -3.32 -21.12
N ASN A 93 15.10 -2.44 -21.30
CA ASN A 93 13.68 -2.81 -21.24
C ASN A 93 13.25 -3.45 -19.91
N VAL A 94 13.82 -3.00 -18.78
CA VAL A 94 13.32 -3.39 -17.46
C VAL A 94 11.94 -2.77 -17.26
N THR A 95 10.92 -3.60 -17.01
CA THR A 95 9.55 -3.12 -16.79
C THR A 95 9.44 -2.49 -15.40
N HIS A 96 8.95 -1.25 -15.36
CA HIS A 96 8.71 -0.50 -14.13
C HIS A 96 7.24 -0.47 -13.77
N ALA A 97 6.36 -0.29 -14.75
CA ALA A 97 4.91 -0.31 -14.55
C ALA A 97 4.17 -0.89 -15.77
N ARG A 98 3.02 -1.47 -15.52
CA ARG A 98 2.09 -1.99 -16.52
C ARG A 98 0.67 -1.58 -16.15
N PHE A 99 -0.10 -1.09 -17.13
CA PHE A 99 -1.47 -0.62 -17.01
C PHE A 99 -2.36 -1.39 -17.99
N GLY A 100 -3.46 -1.95 -17.53
CA GLY A 100 -4.44 -2.63 -18.37
C GLY A 100 -4.85 -3.99 -17.82
N ALA A 101 -5.73 -4.70 -18.54
CA ALA A 101 -6.30 -5.97 -18.11
C ALA A 101 -6.87 -5.95 -16.67
N GLY A 102 -7.53 -4.83 -16.32
CA GLY A 102 -8.18 -4.64 -15.01
C GLY A 102 -7.28 -4.26 -13.86
N GLU A 103 -5.96 -4.07 -14.07
CA GLU A 103 -5.02 -3.74 -13.00
C GLU A 103 -3.97 -2.70 -13.38
N ILE A 104 -3.33 -2.13 -12.35
CA ILE A 104 -2.07 -1.40 -12.47
C ILE A 104 -1.04 -2.14 -11.63
N THR A 105 0.02 -2.64 -12.27
CA THR A 105 1.11 -3.36 -11.60
C THR A 105 2.38 -2.51 -11.62
N PHE A 106 2.96 -2.24 -10.45
CA PHE A 106 4.30 -1.69 -10.29
C PHE A 106 5.28 -2.83 -10.03
N PHE A 107 6.33 -2.93 -10.85
CA PHE A 107 7.37 -3.96 -10.74
C PHE A 107 8.60 -3.46 -9.97
N LYS A 108 8.56 -2.21 -9.53
CA LYS A 108 9.59 -1.54 -8.73
C LYS A 108 8.93 -0.84 -7.56
N ASP A 109 9.73 -0.53 -6.54
CA ASP A 109 9.28 0.26 -5.41
C ASP A 109 8.70 1.59 -5.86
N THR A 110 7.58 1.97 -5.26
CA THR A 110 6.95 3.28 -5.49
C THR A 110 7.28 4.16 -4.30
N THR A 111 8.04 5.23 -4.52
CA THR A 111 8.40 6.19 -3.49
C THR A 111 7.43 7.36 -3.50
N PHE A 112 6.79 7.58 -2.36
CA PHE A 112 6.05 8.80 -2.07
C PHE A 112 6.94 9.71 -1.23
N GLN A 113 7.16 10.94 -1.68
CA GLN A 113 7.93 11.93 -0.92
C GLN A 113 7.16 12.41 0.30
N ASP A 114 7.86 13.08 1.23
CA ASP A 114 7.23 13.68 2.40
C ASP A 114 6.06 14.57 2.00
N ASN A 115 4.96 14.47 2.74
CA ASN A 115 3.69 15.16 2.50
C ASN A 115 2.92 14.72 1.22
N VAL A 116 3.45 13.76 0.43
CA VAL A 116 2.70 13.11 -0.64
C VAL A 116 1.92 11.93 -0.07
N ARG A 117 0.67 11.77 -0.47
CA ARG A 117 -0.26 10.79 0.11
C ARG A 117 -0.69 9.77 -0.92
N ALA A 118 -0.67 8.50 -0.55
CA ALA A 118 -1.49 7.48 -1.20
C ALA A 118 -2.92 7.61 -0.64
N LYS A 119 -3.89 7.90 -1.50
CA LYS A 119 -5.27 8.18 -1.13
C LYS A 119 -6.20 7.14 -1.73
N PHE A 120 -7.20 6.70 -0.96
CA PHE A 120 -8.17 5.69 -1.35
C PHE A 120 -9.59 6.17 -1.01
N GLY A 121 -10.56 5.81 -1.87
CA GLY A 121 -11.93 6.28 -1.78
C GLY A 121 -12.15 7.61 -2.51
N ASN A 122 -13.41 7.89 -2.90
CA ASN A 122 -13.75 9.09 -3.69
C ASN A 122 -13.58 10.40 -2.90
N ALA A 123 -13.64 10.32 -1.57
CA ALA A 123 -13.48 11.45 -0.66
C ALA A 123 -12.12 11.43 0.08
N ASP A 124 -11.12 10.69 -0.46
CA ASP A 124 -9.81 10.52 0.17
C ASP A 124 -9.89 9.92 1.59
N ASP A 125 -10.82 9.00 1.80
CA ASP A 125 -11.20 8.49 3.12
C ASP A 125 -10.02 7.82 3.84
N LEU A 126 -9.29 6.92 3.18
CA LEU A 126 -8.07 6.32 3.74
C LEU A 126 -6.83 6.97 3.09
N GLN A 127 -5.88 7.39 3.92
CA GLN A 127 -4.63 8.01 3.50
C GLN A 127 -3.43 7.32 4.17
N ILE A 128 -2.37 7.07 3.39
CA ILE A 128 -1.09 6.57 3.89
C ILE A 128 0.00 7.54 3.46
N TYR A 129 0.78 8.07 4.41
CA TYR A 129 1.79 9.08 4.12
C TYR A 129 2.84 9.22 5.24
N HIS A 130 3.93 9.91 4.92
CA HIS A 130 4.91 10.44 5.87
C HIS A 130 4.93 11.97 5.78
N ASP A 131 4.96 12.69 6.92
CA ASP A 131 4.92 14.16 6.94
C ASP A 131 6.28 14.83 7.17
N GLY A 132 7.37 14.04 7.11
CA GLY A 132 8.72 14.47 7.44
C GLY A 132 9.08 14.24 8.92
N SER A 133 8.13 13.82 9.73
CA SER A 133 8.29 13.53 11.16
C SER A 133 7.69 12.18 11.55
N GLY A 134 6.45 11.92 11.14
CA GLY A 134 5.70 10.70 11.45
C GLY A 134 5.11 10.03 10.23
N SER A 135 4.86 8.71 10.34
CA SER A 135 4.15 7.91 9.33
C SER A 135 2.74 7.62 9.80
N TYR A 136 1.77 7.74 8.89
CA TYR A 136 0.35 7.69 9.19
C TYR A 136 -0.38 6.71 8.28
N ILE A 137 -1.31 5.95 8.87
CA ILE A 137 -2.43 5.29 8.21
C ILE A 137 -3.66 5.95 8.81
N SER A 138 -4.33 6.80 8.04
CA SER A 138 -5.39 7.69 8.54
C SER A 138 -6.69 7.43 7.81
N GLU A 139 -7.71 6.98 8.55
CA GLU A 139 -9.09 6.90 8.11
C GLU A 139 -9.78 8.23 8.48
N THR A 140 -10.23 8.98 7.47
CA THR A 140 -10.86 10.30 7.61
C THR A 140 -12.33 10.30 7.18
N GLY A 141 -12.83 9.16 6.69
CA GLY A 141 -14.23 8.97 6.32
C GLY A 141 -15.15 8.73 7.53
N THR A 142 -16.32 8.20 7.26
CA THR A 142 -17.31 7.86 8.30
C THR A 142 -17.26 6.41 8.75
N GLY A 143 -16.34 5.64 8.19
CA GLY A 143 -16.18 4.20 8.40
C GLY A 143 -15.28 3.84 9.56
N VAL A 144 -14.85 2.57 9.57
CA VAL A 144 -13.89 2.01 10.52
C VAL A 144 -12.68 1.49 9.74
N LEU A 145 -11.49 1.78 10.20
CA LEU A 145 -10.28 1.15 9.68
C LEU A 145 -10.19 -0.31 10.18
N TYR A 146 -10.39 -1.26 9.29
CA TYR A 146 -10.17 -2.68 9.58
C TYR A 146 -8.74 -3.07 9.26
N ILE A 147 -8.00 -3.57 10.27
CA ILE A 147 -6.69 -4.20 10.10
C ILE A 147 -6.87 -5.70 10.34
N ASN A 148 -6.97 -6.47 9.26
CA ASN A 148 -7.28 -7.89 9.31
C ASN A 148 -6.10 -8.74 8.83
N SER A 149 -5.92 -9.90 9.48
CA SER A 149 -5.12 -11.00 8.93
C SER A 149 -6.03 -12.10 8.37
N THR A 150 -5.46 -13.04 7.63
CA THR A 150 -6.19 -14.25 7.23
C THR A 150 -6.66 -15.04 8.45
N PRO A 151 -7.72 -15.89 8.34
CA PRO A 151 -8.14 -16.75 9.44
C PRO A 151 -6.97 -17.56 10.02
N GLY A 152 -6.73 -17.43 11.33
CA GLY A 152 -5.57 -18.03 12.02
C GLY A 152 -4.26 -17.23 11.89
N GLY A 153 -4.25 -16.12 11.14
CA GLY A 153 -3.13 -15.17 11.09
C GLY A 153 -3.11 -14.25 12.32
N TRP A 154 -1.99 -13.54 12.49
CA TRP A 154 -1.76 -12.65 13.62
C TRP A 154 -1.41 -11.25 13.16
N ILE A 155 -1.77 -10.24 13.97
CA ILE A 155 -1.29 -8.87 13.83
C ILE A 155 -0.29 -8.64 14.97
N ARG A 156 0.94 -8.30 14.60
CA ARG A 156 2.03 -7.94 15.54
C ARG A 156 2.26 -6.44 15.50
N VAL A 157 2.30 -5.83 16.67
CA VAL A 157 2.77 -4.46 16.87
C VAL A 157 4.08 -4.51 17.65
N GLY A 158 5.09 -3.79 17.20
CA GLY A 158 6.41 -3.81 17.85
C GLY A 158 7.37 -2.80 17.23
N SER A 159 8.57 -2.70 17.79
CA SER A 159 9.66 -1.88 17.30
C SER A 159 10.87 -2.76 16.98
N GLY A 160 11.36 -2.71 15.75
CA GLY A 160 12.43 -3.59 15.32
C GLY A 160 12.05 -5.06 15.50
N ASN A 161 12.85 -5.80 16.25
CA ASN A 161 12.60 -7.21 16.59
C ASN A 161 11.75 -7.41 17.86
N GLU A 162 11.56 -6.36 18.65
CA GLU A 162 10.77 -6.43 19.90
C GLU A 162 9.27 -6.43 19.61
N THR A 163 8.55 -7.23 20.38
CA THR A 163 7.08 -7.32 20.33
C THR A 163 6.49 -6.47 21.46
N SER A 164 5.55 -5.59 21.11
CA SER A 164 4.74 -4.84 22.09
C SER A 164 3.36 -5.47 22.28
N ALA A 165 2.75 -5.93 21.18
CA ALA A 165 1.45 -6.59 21.23
C ALA A 165 1.29 -7.64 20.12
N PHE A 166 0.49 -8.69 20.41
CA PHE A 166 -0.07 -9.61 19.44
C PHE A 166 -1.60 -9.64 19.54
N PHE A 167 -2.25 -9.63 18.39
CA PHE A 167 -3.67 -9.91 18.20
C PHE A 167 -3.78 -11.19 17.39
N LYS A 168 -4.10 -12.31 18.03
CA LYS A 168 -4.10 -13.63 17.39
C LYS A 168 -5.49 -14.00 16.93
N GLY A 169 -5.65 -14.39 15.68
CA GLY A 169 -6.91 -14.91 15.17
C GLY A 169 -7.30 -16.18 15.93
N ASN A 170 -8.53 -16.23 16.48
CA ASN A 170 -9.02 -17.31 17.35
C ASN A 170 -8.13 -17.59 18.59
N GLY A 171 -7.41 -16.58 19.07
CA GLY A 171 -6.49 -16.72 20.19
C GLY A 171 -6.45 -15.47 21.08
N ALA A 172 -5.42 -15.40 21.91
CA ALA A 172 -5.25 -14.33 22.87
C ALA A 172 -4.87 -12.99 22.22
N VAL A 173 -5.25 -11.88 22.86
CA VAL A 173 -4.55 -10.60 22.80
C VAL A 173 -3.44 -10.64 23.85
N GLU A 174 -2.21 -10.37 23.46
CA GLU A 174 -1.04 -10.42 24.34
C GLU A 174 -0.31 -9.06 24.30
N LEU A 175 0.12 -8.59 25.49
CA LEU A 175 0.93 -7.38 25.63
C LEU A 175 2.28 -7.75 26.26
N TYR A 176 3.33 -7.07 25.82
CA TYR A 176 4.71 -7.37 26.17
C TYR A 176 5.44 -6.12 26.68
N TYR A 177 6.45 -6.33 27.50
CA TYR A 177 7.45 -5.36 27.88
C TYR A 177 8.82 -6.06 27.79
N ASP A 178 9.71 -5.52 26.95
CA ASP A 178 11.05 -6.07 26.70
C ASP A 178 10.97 -7.57 26.32
N ASP A 179 10.15 -7.89 25.29
CA ASP A 179 9.82 -9.24 24.81
C ASP A 179 9.27 -10.23 25.85
N ALA A 180 9.09 -9.79 27.09
CA ALA A 180 8.45 -10.59 28.14
C ALA A 180 6.95 -10.32 28.18
N LYS A 181 6.13 -11.37 28.00
CA LYS A 181 4.66 -11.25 28.08
C LYS A 181 4.24 -10.83 29.49
N LYS A 182 3.40 -9.78 29.58
CA LYS A 182 2.89 -9.19 30.82
C LYS A 182 1.40 -9.36 31.01
N PHE A 183 0.65 -9.47 29.90
CA PHE A 183 -0.80 -9.58 29.91
C PHE A 183 -1.27 -10.46 28.77
N GLU A 184 -2.31 -11.25 29.02
CA GLU A 184 -3.02 -11.97 27.95
C GLU A 184 -4.50 -12.18 28.27
N THR A 185 -5.32 -12.23 27.21
CA THR A 185 -6.71 -12.71 27.31
C THR A 185 -6.73 -14.24 27.19
N THR A 186 -7.64 -14.89 27.94
CA THR A 186 -7.88 -16.34 27.92
C THR A 186 -9.35 -16.61 27.62
N ALA A 187 -9.74 -17.89 27.52
CA ALA A 187 -11.15 -18.27 27.37
C ALA A 187 -12.02 -17.81 28.55
N ASP A 188 -11.45 -17.79 29.74
CA ASP A 188 -12.15 -17.53 30.99
C ASP A 188 -11.86 -16.16 31.62
N GLY A 189 -11.00 -15.35 31.00
CA GLY A 189 -10.64 -14.05 31.55
C GLY A 189 -9.30 -13.49 31.09
N ILE A 190 -8.54 -12.94 32.01
CA ILE A 190 -7.24 -12.32 31.77
C ILE A 190 -6.16 -12.86 32.71
N ASN A 191 -4.94 -12.94 32.21
CA ASN A 191 -3.74 -13.20 33.01
C ASN A 191 -2.86 -11.97 33.07
N VAL A 192 -2.43 -11.59 34.26
CA VAL A 192 -1.31 -10.66 34.53
C VAL A 192 -0.11 -11.48 34.92
N ILE A 193 1.02 -11.31 34.22
CA ILE A 193 2.14 -12.24 34.23
C ILE A 193 3.41 -11.51 34.71
N SER A 194 4.12 -12.13 35.66
CA SER A 194 5.45 -11.72 36.06
C SER A 194 6.40 -12.91 36.04
N SER A 195 7.62 -12.69 35.58
CA SER A 195 8.72 -13.66 35.70
C SER A 195 9.62 -13.40 36.93
N ASN A 196 9.29 -12.39 37.72
CA ASN A 196 10.07 -11.99 38.90
C ASN A 196 9.55 -12.65 40.18
N ASP A 197 10.42 -12.87 41.16
CA ASP A 197 10.09 -13.52 42.42
C ASP A 197 9.01 -12.77 43.25
N GLY A 198 8.80 -11.47 42.97
CA GLY A 198 7.75 -10.64 43.61
C GLY A 198 6.33 -10.88 43.08
N GLY A 199 6.18 -11.69 42.02
CA GLY A 199 4.88 -11.93 41.38
C GLY A 199 4.35 -10.75 40.53
N PRO A 200 3.18 -10.91 39.89
CA PRO A 200 2.53 -9.85 39.14
C PRO A 200 1.92 -8.79 40.08
N ILE A 201 1.94 -7.54 39.64
CA ILE A 201 1.38 -6.39 40.40
C ILE A 201 0.28 -5.76 39.52
N ILE A 202 -0.87 -5.48 40.13
CA ILE A 202 -1.90 -4.58 39.61
C ILE A 202 -1.93 -3.39 40.56
N GLU A 203 -1.48 -2.24 40.11
CA GLU A 203 -1.46 -1.01 40.89
C GLU A 203 -2.51 -0.05 40.33
N LEU A 204 -3.36 0.47 41.21
CA LEU A 204 -4.34 1.50 40.88
C LEU A 204 -3.78 2.82 41.45
N VAL A 205 -3.29 3.66 40.53
CA VAL A 205 -2.68 4.95 40.88
C VAL A 205 -3.67 6.07 40.56
N SER A 206 -3.97 6.92 41.56
CA SER A 206 -4.60 8.22 41.35
C SER A 206 -3.51 9.27 41.20
N ASP A 207 -3.53 10.05 40.13
CA ASP A 207 -2.58 11.13 39.80
C ASP A 207 -3.23 12.51 40.07
N ASP A 208 -4.13 12.61 41.03
CA ASP A 208 -4.74 13.88 41.42
C ASP A 208 -3.97 14.53 42.55
N PRO A 209 -3.14 15.58 42.28
CA PRO A 209 -2.35 16.26 43.32
C PRO A 209 -3.17 17.20 44.20
N ALA A 210 -4.47 17.36 43.95
CA ALA A 210 -5.31 18.38 44.60
C ALA A 210 -6.06 17.89 45.83
N ASP A 211 -6.02 16.57 46.13
CA ASP A 211 -6.92 16.03 47.16
C ASP A 211 -6.24 15.66 48.46
N VAL A 212 -5.86 16.67 49.20
CA VAL A 212 -5.43 16.52 50.59
C VAL A 212 -6.63 16.81 51.52
N GLY A 213 -7.58 15.85 51.57
CA GLY A 213 -8.62 15.95 52.60
C GLY A 213 -10.05 15.73 52.21
N ASP A 214 -10.34 15.29 50.99
CA ASP A 214 -11.66 14.84 50.61
C ASP A 214 -11.75 13.29 50.59
N TYR A 215 -12.90 12.76 50.96
CA TYR A 215 -13.15 11.31 51.05
C TYR A 215 -13.43 10.74 49.63
N SER A 216 -12.64 11.11 48.61
CA SER A 216 -12.71 10.54 47.28
C SER A 216 -12.13 9.12 47.27
N THR A 217 -12.75 8.22 46.54
CA THR A 217 -12.28 6.85 46.37
C THR A 217 -11.10 6.85 45.42
N GLU A 218 -9.87 6.75 45.86
CA GLU A 218 -8.65 6.81 45.04
C GLU A 218 -8.49 5.64 44.07
N GLY A 219 -9.21 4.56 44.30
CA GLY A 219 -9.30 3.40 43.39
C GLY A 219 -10.21 2.33 43.97
N THR A 220 -10.96 1.67 43.13
CA THR A 220 -11.88 0.59 43.58
C THR A 220 -11.73 -0.63 42.70
N ILE A 221 -11.49 -1.78 43.33
CA ILE A 221 -11.71 -3.10 42.71
C ILE A 221 -13.02 -3.65 43.27
N ARG A 222 -14.05 -3.78 42.41
CA ARG A 222 -15.36 -4.30 42.79
C ARG A 222 -15.54 -5.71 42.25
N PHE A 223 -15.87 -6.63 43.14
CA PHE A 223 -16.32 -8.00 42.78
C PHE A 223 -17.84 -8.01 42.90
N THR A 224 -18.53 -8.21 41.78
CA THR A 224 -19.99 -8.30 41.76
C THR A 224 -20.41 -9.62 41.13
N ALA A 225 -21.42 -10.25 41.70
CA ALA A 225 -22.10 -11.39 41.11
C ALA A 225 -23.61 -11.12 41.18
N GLU A 226 -24.36 -11.58 40.19
CA GLU A 226 -25.82 -11.59 40.23
C GLU A 226 -26.29 -12.88 40.88
N ASN A 227 -27.20 -12.77 41.85
CA ASN A 227 -27.87 -13.93 42.37
C ASN A 227 -29.04 -14.35 41.48
N SER A 228 -29.64 -15.50 41.74
CA SER A 228 -30.77 -16.03 40.97
C SER A 228 -32.04 -15.16 40.99
N ALA A 229 -32.08 -14.09 41.80
CA ALA A 229 -33.16 -13.11 41.88
C ALA A 229 -32.81 -11.82 41.14
N SER A 230 -31.72 -11.77 40.34
CA SER A 230 -31.22 -10.57 39.64
C SER A 230 -30.82 -9.39 40.57
N GLU A 231 -30.46 -9.70 41.82
CA GLU A 231 -29.91 -8.72 42.74
C GLU A 231 -28.38 -8.79 42.70
N SER A 232 -27.74 -7.61 42.55
CA SER A 232 -26.27 -7.47 42.61
C SER A 232 -25.79 -7.59 44.06
N THR A 233 -24.86 -8.50 44.35
CA THR A 233 -24.22 -8.63 45.67
C THR A 233 -22.73 -8.20 45.52
N GLU A 234 -22.28 -7.35 46.44
CA GLU A 234 -20.88 -6.92 46.55
C GLU A 234 -20.16 -7.86 47.55
N TYR A 235 -19.00 -8.39 47.13
CA TYR A 235 -18.10 -9.18 47.96
C TYR A 235 -16.81 -8.40 48.18
N ALA A 236 -16.46 -8.18 49.42
CA ALA A 236 -15.22 -7.52 49.87
C ALA A 236 -14.05 -8.52 49.93
#